data_18a2d8bd4381e7065065629b1750bcad
#
_entry.id   18a2d8bd4381e7065065629b1750bcad
#
_cell.length_a   1.000
_cell.length_b   1.000
_cell.length_c   1.000
_cell.angle_alpha   90.00
_cell.angle_beta   90.00
_cell.angle_gamma   90.00
#
_symmetry.space_group_name_H-M   'P 1'
#
loop_
_entity.id
_entity.type
_entity.pdbx_description
1 polymer ?
#
loop_
_entity_poly.entity_id
_entity_poly.type
_entity_poly.pdbx_seq_one_letter_code
_entity_poly.pdbx_strand_id
1 'polypeptide(L)'
;MLKRVRLSWITLSLLCCGALLGVPTHAAGDAPAPGSEGDTLTKEDKRMAYLVYKLLDKNGKIKGANLKRGEKLFYQNCRGCHGVDGHRIDFTPNEQQSTYMGQRAREDMPTFWYQMNFGDETREGMEPFYDEIELDEMVDIAGYAQTLP
;
A
#
# COMPACT_ATOMS: atom_id res chain seq x y z
N MET A 1 -74.72 -11.67 -30.67
CA MET A 1 -75.02 -11.97 -29.27
C MET A 1 -73.76 -12.13 -28.48
N LEU A 2 -73.33 -11.09 -27.85
CA LEU A 2 -72.06 -11.09 -27.02
C LEU A 2 -72.50 -11.24 -25.55
N LYS A 3 -72.09 -12.33 -24.92
CA LYS A 3 -72.17 -12.50 -23.47
C LYS A 3 -71.07 -11.75 -22.75
N ARG A 4 -71.46 -10.78 -21.94
CA ARG A 4 -70.57 -10.08 -21.04
C ARG A 4 -70.18 -10.95 -19.84
N VAL A 5 -68.95 -11.32 -19.69
CA VAL A 5 -68.38 -11.95 -18.49
C VAL A 5 -68.02 -10.85 -17.51
N ARG A 6 -68.67 -10.85 -16.34
CA ARG A 6 -68.34 -9.96 -15.22
C ARG A 6 -67.18 -10.58 -14.43
N LEU A 7 -66.05 -9.97 -14.46
CA LEU A 7 -64.90 -10.36 -13.66
C LEU A 7 -65.00 -9.70 -12.28
N SER A 8 -65.26 -10.55 -11.28
CA SER A 8 -65.35 -10.14 -9.87
C SER A 8 -63.95 -9.88 -9.32
N TRP A 9 -63.69 -8.67 -8.87
CA TRP A 9 -62.45 -8.29 -8.26
C TRP A 9 -62.45 -8.75 -6.79
N ILE A 10 -61.73 -9.81 -6.49
CA ILE A 10 -61.45 -10.24 -5.12
C ILE A 10 -60.20 -9.49 -4.68
N THR A 11 -60.37 -8.50 -3.82
CA THR A 11 -59.29 -7.78 -3.16
C THR A 11 -58.71 -8.68 -2.07
N LEU A 12 -57.61 -9.33 -2.36
CA LEU A 12 -56.83 -10.07 -1.38
C LEU A 12 -55.83 -9.10 -0.70
N SER A 13 -56.24 -8.61 0.47
CA SER A 13 -55.34 -7.82 1.33
C SER A 13 -54.32 -8.73 1.97
N LEU A 14 -53.10 -8.82 1.39
CA LEU A 14 -51.96 -9.42 2.05
C LEU A 14 -51.41 -8.44 3.08
N LEU A 15 -51.66 -8.69 4.35
CA LEU A 15 -50.93 -8.09 5.47
C LEU A 15 -49.50 -8.65 5.47
N CYS A 16 -48.54 -7.94 4.82
CA CYS A 16 -47.15 -8.21 5.01
C CYS A 16 -46.71 -7.63 6.35
N CYS A 17 -46.72 -8.44 7.43
CA CYS A 17 -45.96 -8.21 8.62
C CYS A 17 -44.47 -8.37 8.27
N GLY A 18 -43.84 -7.29 7.76
CA GLY A 18 -42.41 -7.20 7.59
C GLY A 18 -41.75 -7.10 8.96
N ALA A 19 -41.31 -8.23 9.52
CA ALA A 19 -40.31 -8.21 10.59
C ALA A 19 -39.05 -7.55 10.04
N LEU A 20 -38.87 -6.27 10.34
CA LEU A 20 -37.58 -5.57 10.19
C LEU A 20 -36.58 -6.27 11.11
N LEU A 21 -35.92 -7.29 10.57
CA LEU A 21 -34.67 -7.77 11.16
C LEU A 21 -33.69 -6.59 11.10
N GLY A 22 -33.60 -5.86 12.20
CA GLY A 22 -32.59 -4.83 12.38
C GLY A 22 -31.22 -5.49 12.21
N VAL A 23 -30.61 -5.27 11.05
CA VAL A 23 -29.17 -5.57 10.87
C VAL A 23 -28.47 -4.71 11.90
N PRO A 24 -27.72 -5.28 12.84
CA PRO A 24 -26.93 -4.48 13.76
C PRO A 24 -25.95 -3.67 12.90
N THR A 25 -26.20 -2.38 12.77
CA THR A 25 -25.18 -1.44 12.31
C THR A 25 -24.12 -1.46 13.38
N HIS A 26 -23.05 -2.19 13.13
CA HIS A 26 -21.83 -2.01 13.90
C HIS A 26 -21.45 -0.54 13.68
N ALA A 27 -21.69 0.28 14.67
CA ALA A 27 -21.09 1.59 14.72
C ALA A 27 -19.59 1.33 14.57
N ALA A 28 -19.00 1.82 13.48
CA ALA A 28 -17.56 1.84 13.35
C ALA A 28 -17.07 2.68 14.54
N GLY A 29 -16.66 2.00 15.62
CA GLY A 29 -16.02 2.66 16.74
C GLY A 29 -14.83 3.44 16.20
N ASP A 30 -14.59 4.62 16.74
CA ASP A 30 -13.40 5.38 16.41
C ASP A 30 -12.18 4.46 16.56
N ALA A 31 -11.31 4.47 15.55
CA ALA A 31 -10.07 3.70 15.61
C ALA A 31 -9.28 4.10 16.87
N PRO A 32 -8.70 3.14 17.59
CA PRO A 32 -7.91 3.45 18.77
C PRO A 32 -6.79 4.43 18.44
N ALA A 33 -6.48 5.32 19.37
CA ALA A 33 -5.38 6.26 19.18
C ALA A 33 -4.04 5.50 19.02
N PRO A 34 -3.14 5.96 18.14
CA PRO A 34 -1.84 5.33 17.96
C PRO A 34 -1.10 5.14 19.30
N GLY A 35 -0.67 3.91 19.58
CA GLY A 35 0.01 3.54 20.83
C GLY A 35 -0.91 3.33 22.03
N SER A 36 -2.23 3.40 21.90
CA SER A 36 -3.19 3.04 22.95
C SER A 36 -3.34 1.52 23.06
N GLU A 37 -3.93 1.04 24.17
CA GLU A 37 -4.15 -0.40 24.44
C GLU A 37 -4.97 -1.12 23.35
N GLY A 38 -5.77 -0.39 22.57
CA GLY A 38 -6.53 -0.93 21.45
C GLY A 38 -5.81 -0.84 20.09
N ASP A 39 -4.62 -0.26 20.03
CA ASP A 39 -3.83 -0.13 18.80
C ASP A 39 -3.06 -1.44 18.53
N THR A 40 -3.61 -2.26 17.65
CA THR A 40 -3.01 -3.55 17.25
C THR A 40 -2.12 -3.45 16.01
N LEU A 41 -1.94 -2.24 15.44
CA LEU A 41 -1.11 -2.04 14.26
C LEU A 41 0.38 -2.19 14.60
N THR A 42 1.05 -3.03 13.83
CA THR A 42 2.51 -3.18 13.91
C THR A 42 3.25 -1.95 13.38
N LYS A 43 4.56 -1.91 13.58
CA LYS A 43 5.41 -0.88 12.95
C LYS A 43 5.33 -0.96 11.43
N GLU A 44 5.32 -2.18 10.89
CA GLU A 44 5.18 -2.49 9.47
C GLU A 44 3.86 -1.95 8.93
N ASP A 45 2.75 -2.27 9.58
CA ASP A 45 1.42 -1.79 9.16
C ASP A 45 1.36 -0.26 9.10
N LYS A 46 1.89 0.41 10.11
CA LYS A 46 1.94 1.88 10.16
C LYS A 46 2.80 2.48 9.04
N ARG A 47 3.97 1.89 8.76
CA ARG A 47 4.86 2.33 7.68
C ARG A 47 4.25 2.10 6.30
N MET A 48 3.61 0.95 6.09
CA MET A 48 2.94 0.63 4.83
C MET A 48 1.70 1.50 4.62
N ALA A 49 0.90 1.72 5.64
CA ALA A 49 -0.23 2.64 5.57
C ALA A 49 0.23 4.08 5.25
N TYR A 50 1.32 4.54 5.88
CA TYR A 50 1.89 5.86 5.59
C TYR A 50 2.30 6.00 4.12
N LEU A 51 2.97 4.98 3.56
CA LEU A 51 3.29 4.96 2.13
C LEU A 51 2.03 5.16 1.28
N VAL A 52 1.04 4.28 1.44
CA VAL A 52 -0.14 4.22 0.57
C VAL A 52 -0.99 5.48 0.69
N TYR A 53 -1.27 5.94 1.90
CA TYR A 53 -2.21 7.05 2.12
C TYR A 53 -1.59 8.44 2.04
N LYS A 54 -0.29 8.56 2.31
CA LYS A 54 0.37 9.87 2.41
C LYS A 54 1.41 10.14 1.33
N LEU A 55 2.19 9.12 0.97
CA LEU A 55 3.36 9.33 0.12
C LEU A 55 3.11 9.07 -1.36
N LEU A 56 2.30 8.08 -1.72
CA LEU A 56 2.07 7.77 -3.14
C LEU A 56 1.08 8.75 -3.79
N ASP A 57 1.38 9.14 -5.02
CA ASP A 57 0.41 9.73 -5.92
C ASP A 57 -0.37 8.65 -6.69
N LYS A 58 -1.32 9.08 -7.53
CA LYS A 58 -2.14 8.17 -8.35
C LYS A 58 -1.35 7.34 -9.38
N ASN A 59 -0.10 7.70 -9.63
CA ASN A 59 0.79 7.02 -10.58
C ASN A 59 1.86 6.17 -9.86
N GLY A 60 1.77 6.00 -8.54
CA GLY A 60 2.75 5.26 -7.75
C GLY A 60 4.06 6.01 -7.48
N LYS A 61 4.09 7.33 -7.73
CA LYS A 61 5.28 8.15 -7.45
C LYS A 61 5.25 8.70 -6.04
N ILE A 62 6.43 8.77 -5.43
CA ILE A 62 6.62 9.39 -4.12
C ILE A 62 6.43 10.91 -4.22
N LYS A 63 5.51 11.44 -3.42
CA LYS A 63 5.25 12.88 -3.31
C LYS A 63 6.22 13.54 -2.35
N GLY A 64 6.67 14.75 -2.70
CA GLY A 64 7.41 15.62 -1.80
C GLY A 64 8.86 15.21 -1.53
N ALA A 65 9.40 14.20 -2.21
CA ALA A 65 10.78 13.80 -2.08
C ALA A 65 11.75 14.87 -2.54
N ASN A 66 12.78 15.13 -1.76
CA ASN A 66 13.92 15.95 -2.15
C ASN A 66 14.95 15.06 -2.88
N LEU A 67 14.85 15.02 -4.21
CA LEU A 67 15.69 14.13 -5.03
C LEU A 67 17.18 14.36 -4.86
N LYS A 68 17.63 15.62 -4.64
CA LYS A 68 19.04 15.92 -4.41
C LYS A 68 19.55 15.38 -3.07
N ARG A 69 18.73 15.45 -2.01
CA ARG A 69 19.05 14.83 -0.73
C ARG A 69 18.99 13.31 -0.86
N GLY A 70 18.00 12.78 -1.54
CA GLY A 70 17.85 11.35 -1.82
C GLY A 70 19.03 10.76 -2.58
N GLU A 71 19.53 11.45 -3.60
CA GLU A 71 20.76 11.07 -4.30
C GLU A 71 21.93 10.93 -3.35
N LYS A 72 22.18 11.95 -2.52
CA LYS A 72 23.28 11.93 -1.56
C LYS A 72 23.14 10.76 -0.57
N LEU A 73 21.95 10.56 -0.03
CA LEU A 73 21.67 9.48 0.92
C LEU A 73 21.82 8.10 0.28
N PHE A 74 21.36 7.94 -0.97
CA PHE A 74 21.57 6.72 -1.76
C PHE A 74 23.06 6.41 -1.93
N TYR A 75 23.85 7.41 -2.28
CA TYR A 75 25.30 7.24 -2.40
C TYR A 75 25.98 6.87 -1.08
N GLN A 76 25.45 7.33 0.05
CA GLN A 76 26.01 7.03 1.37
C GLN A 76 25.62 5.62 1.84
N ASN A 77 24.36 5.22 1.66
CA ASN A 77 23.81 4.04 2.32
C ASN A 77 23.53 2.85 1.36
N CYS A 78 23.28 3.09 0.08
CA CYS A 78 22.76 2.07 -0.83
C CYS A 78 23.75 1.65 -1.93
N ARG A 79 24.55 2.58 -2.46
CA ARG A 79 25.42 2.32 -3.62
C ARG A 79 26.44 1.20 -3.39
N GLY A 80 26.84 0.97 -2.14
CA GLY A 80 27.84 -0.04 -1.78
C GLY A 80 27.42 -1.43 -2.26
N CYS A 81 26.16 -1.76 -2.07
CA CYS A 81 25.57 -3.02 -2.52
C CYS A 81 24.90 -2.89 -3.89
N HIS A 82 24.14 -1.81 -4.13
CA HIS A 82 23.28 -1.70 -5.34
C HIS A 82 23.99 -1.08 -6.56
N GLY A 83 25.19 -0.56 -6.42
CA GLY A 83 25.90 0.15 -7.49
C GLY A 83 25.47 1.62 -7.59
N VAL A 84 26.19 2.39 -8.39
CA VAL A 84 25.96 3.86 -8.53
C VAL A 84 24.66 4.18 -9.28
N ASP A 85 24.21 3.25 -10.09
CA ASP A 85 23.02 3.32 -10.94
C ASP A 85 21.91 2.35 -10.54
N GLY A 86 22.10 1.61 -9.44
CA GLY A 86 21.13 0.62 -8.95
C GLY A 86 21.12 -0.71 -9.71
N HIS A 87 22.09 -0.97 -10.61
CA HIS A 87 22.11 -2.17 -11.48
C HIS A 87 23.01 -3.32 -10.98
N ARG A 88 23.61 -3.23 -9.81
CA ARG A 88 24.50 -4.30 -9.34
C ARG A 88 23.75 -5.57 -8.91
N ILE A 89 22.55 -5.43 -8.40
CA ILE A 89 21.71 -6.55 -7.94
C ILE A 89 20.53 -6.68 -8.87
N ASP A 90 20.41 -7.87 -9.49
CA ASP A 90 19.20 -8.27 -10.24
C ASP A 90 18.21 -8.90 -9.26
N PHE A 91 17.02 -8.33 -9.14
CA PHE A 91 15.96 -8.83 -8.26
C PHE A 91 15.22 -10.03 -8.83
N THR A 92 15.40 -10.33 -10.13
CA THR A 92 14.73 -11.43 -10.84
C THR A 92 15.71 -12.29 -11.63
N PRO A 93 16.81 -12.83 -11.00
CA PRO A 93 17.90 -13.47 -11.71
C PRO A 93 17.48 -14.75 -12.46
N ASN A 94 16.32 -15.32 -12.17
CA ASN A 94 15.79 -16.53 -12.80
C ASN A 94 14.66 -16.24 -13.81
N GLU A 95 14.37 -14.96 -14.07
CA GLU A 95 13.36 -14.55 -15.03
C GLU A 95 14.00 -14.19 -16.37
N GLN A 96 13.17 -14.10 -17.42
CA GLN A 96 13.66 -13.75 -18.75
C GLN A 96 14.14 -12.29 -18.83
N GLN A 97 13.64 -11.44 -17.94
CA GLN A 97 13.99 -10.02 -17.88
C GLN A 97 14.48 -9.67 -16.48
N SER A 98 15.67 -9.12 -16.42
CA SER A 98 16.26 -8.61 -15.18
C SER A 98 15.49 -7.41 -14.66
N THR A 99 15.28 -7.37 -13.36
CA THR A 99 14.66 -6.24 -12.67
C THR A 99 15.68 -5.61 -11.72
N TYR A 100 15.91 -4.32 -11.89
CA TYR A 100 16.86 -3.55 -11.09
C TYR A 100 16.17 -2.54 -10.18
N MET A 101 16.96 -1.88 -9.32
CA MET A 101 16.43 -1.03 -8.27
C MET A 101 15.49 0.07 -8.77
N GLY A 102 15.86 0.79 -9.82
CA GLY A 102 15.03 1.86 -10.37
C GLY A 102 13.69 1.34 -10.91
N GLN A 103 13.72 0.22 -11.61
CA GLN A 103 12.51 -0.43 -12.10
C GLN A 103 11.64 -0.93 -10.95
N ARG A 104 12.22 -1.61 -9.95
CA ARG A 104 11.49 -2.05 -8.75
C ARG A 104 10.82 -0.88 -8.03
N ALA A 105 11.54 0.23 -7.85
CA ALA A 105 10.99 1.43 -7.22
C ALA A 105 9.84 2.07 -8.01
N ARG A 106 9.83 1.95 -9.35
CA ARG A 106 8.75 2.48 -10.20
C ARG A 106 7.54 1.56 -10.27
N GLU A 107 7.76 0.25 -10.36
CA GLU A 107 6.72 -0.72 -10.69
C GLU A 107 6.10 -1.36 -9.45
N ASP A 108 6.88 -1.47 -8.37
CA ASP A 108 6.46 -2.11 -7.12
C ASP A 108 7.00 -1.35 -5.90
N MET A 109 6.61 -0.09 -5.77
CA MET A 109 7.00 0.75 -4.65
C MET A 109 6.62 0.17 -3.29
N PRO A 110 5.48 -0.51 -3.08
CA PRO A 110 5.18 -1.13 -1.81
C PRO A 110 6.24 -2.16 -1.36
N THR A 111 6.65 -3.07 -2.24
CA THR A 111 7.71 -4.05 -1.93
C THR A 111 9.06 -3.35 -1.74
N PHE A 112 9.42 -2.39 -2.61
CA PHE A 112 10.64 -1.61 -2.45
C PHE A 112 10.70 -0.89 -1.10
N TRP A 113 9.61 -0.23 -0.70
CA TRP A 113 9.49 0.46 0.57
C TRP A 113 9.59 -0.47 1.78
N TYR A 114 8.90 -1.63 1.69
CA TYR A 114 8.97 -2.65 2.74
C TYR A 114 10.41 -3.15 2.94
N GLN A 115 11.06 -3.57 1.87
CA GLN A 115 12.45 -4.07 1.93
C GLN A 115 13.43 -3.01 2.45
N MET A 116 13.29 -1.76 2.04
CA MET A 116 14.13 -0.67 2.54
C MET A 116 13.93 -0.45 4.05
N ASN A 117 12.69 -0.52 4.54
CA ASN A 117 12.42 -0.32 5.97
C ASN A 117 12.82 -1.54 6.81
N PHE A 118 12.46 -2.76 6.38
CA PHE A 118 12.49 -3.96 7.21
C PHE A 118 13.47 -5.04 6.73
N GLY A 119 14.20 -4.75 5.67
CA GLY A 119 15.16 -5.69 5.10
C GLY A 119 14.52 -6.76 4.22
N ASP A 120 15.36 -7.70 3.79
CA ASP A 120 14.93 -8.89 3.03
C ASP A 120 15.61 -10.13 3.59
N GLU A 121 14.91 -10.86 4.44
CA GLU A 121 15.40 -12.10 5.06
C GLU A 121 15.58 -13.25 4.06
N THR A 122 14.95 -13.15 2.89
CA THR A 122 15.00 -14.22 1.86
C THR A 122 16.23 -14.15 0.98
N ARG A 123 16.92 -13.00 0.98
CA ARG A 123 18.12 -12.75 0.21
C ARG A 123 19.25 -12.31 1.12
N GLU A 124 20.43 -12.80 0.88
CA GLU A 124 21.60 -12.49 1.67
C GLU A 124 21.77 -10.98 1.86
N GLY A 125 21.28 -10.48 3.01
CA GLY A 125 21.87 -9.36 3.65
C GLY A 125 21.35 -7.96 3.32
N MET A 126 20.11 -7.74 2.93
CA MET A 126 19.59 -6.38 3.03
C MET A 126 19.16 -6.11 4.48
N GLU A 127 19.98 -5.36 5.20
CA GLU A 127 19.69 -4.91 6.55
C GLU A 127 18.49 -3.94 6.56
N PRO A 128 17.66 -3.97 7.61
CA PRO A 128 16.57 -3.01 7.77
C PRO A 128 17.11 -1.62 8.13
N PHE A 129 16.60 -0.60 7.46
CA PHE A 129 16.98 0.80 7.76
C PHE A 129 15.95 1.55 8.63
N TYR A 130 14.93 0.86 9.11
CA TYR A 130 13.83 1.48 9.86
C TYR A 130 14.29 2.33 11.05
N ASP A 131 15.25 1.85 11.81
CA ASP A 131 15.76 2.51 13.02
C ASP A 131 17.09 3.31 12.76
N GLU A 132 17.64 3.26 11.52
CA GLU A 132 18.91 3.90 11.17
C GLU A 132 18.74 5.17 10.35
N ILE A 133 17.68 5.22 9.52
CA ILE A 133 17.42 6.34 8.61
C ILE A 133 16.06 6.95 8.98
N GLU A 134 16.03 8.26 9.11
CA GLU A 134 14.81 9.00 9.42
C GLU A 134 13.76 8.85 8.29
N LEU A 135 12.48 8.92 8.67
CA LEU A 135 11.38 8.68 7.74
C LEU A 135 11.41 9.61 6.51
N ASP A 136 11.70 10.88 6.70
CA ASP A 136 11.78 11.86 5.62
C ASP A 136 12.99 11.65 4.71
N GLU A 137 14.09 11.10 5.23
CA GLU A 137 15.24 10.68 4.46
C GLU A 137 14.94 9.43 3.63
N MET A 138 14.21 8.46 4.20
CA MET A 138 13.73 7.30 3.45
C MET A 138 12.81 7.71 2.30
N VAL A 139 11.93 8.69 2.51
CA VAL A 139 11.07 9.26 1.45
C VAL A 139 11.92 9.83 0.32
N ASP A 140 12.99 10.53 0.64
CA ASP A 140 13.89 11.11 -0.36
C ASP A 140 14.66 10.04 -1.13
N ILE A 141 15.14 9.00 -0.44
CA ILE A 141 15.82 7.85 -1.07
C ILE A 141 14.83 7.13 -2.02
N ALA A 142 13.61 6.85 -1.57
CA ALA A 142 12.62 6.18 -2.39
C ALA A 142 12.23 7.00 -3.63
N GLY A 143 12.06 8.31 -3.47
CA GLY A 143 11.82 9.21 -4.60
C GLY A 143 13.00 9.26 -5.58
N TYR A 144 14.22 9.29 -5.08
CA TYR A 144 15.42 9.24 -5.93
C TYR A 144 15.55 7.89 -6.64
N ALA A 145 15.31 6.78 -5.94
CA ALA A 145 15.36 5.43 -6.54
C ALA A 145 14.44 5.30 -7.77
N GLN A 146 13.27 5.96 -7.77
CA GLN A 146 12.38 6.00 -8.93
C GLN A 146 12.99 6.72 -10.16
N THR A 147 14.05 7.49 -10.00
CA THR A 147 14.74 8.20 -11.09
C THR A 147 15.88 7.38 -11.70
N LEU A 148 16.31 6.31 -11.02
CA LEU A 148 17.37 5.41 -11.51
C LEU A 148 16.89 4.67 -12.77
N PRO A 149 17.81 4.22 -13.65
CA PRO A 149 17.46 3.48 -14.87
C PRO A 149 16.63 2.23 -14.63
#